data_f72faa254344f1648343ba526e3f76d2
#
_entry.id   f72faa254344f1648343ba526e3f76d2
#
_cell.length_a   1.000
_cell.length_b   1.000
_cell.length_c   1.000
_cell.angle_alpha   90.00
_cell.angle_beta   90.00
_cell.angle_gamma   90.00
#
_symmetry.space_group_name_H-M   'P 1'
#
loop_
_entity.id
_entity.type
_entity.pdbx_description
1 polymer ?
#
loop_
_entity_poly.entity_id
_entity_poly.type
_entity_poly.pdbx_seq_one_letter_code
_entity_poly.pdbx_strand_id
1 'polypeptide(L)'
;PTIMRYDENAYQLFYIAAGKAHFWFDDAEHVVTAGHMVLYRPQEERRYIYYLEDHPEVFWVYFSGSEAAAVLQAHEIPLDGHVFYSGIMPEYKNTFRRMIQELQLCQYAYRDYTAGLFQMMLVLVSRQRQERRSINGTTRGQIEAAAAYFNENYTARINVDEYAESLHMSTAWFIRSFKQYVGLSPARYIQSLRIVNAQRLLERTKYSIGEVSEIVGYDNPLYFSRVFKKETGLSPAQYRKAERAGEQPSDPQEEDACTPNIDKNRNS
;
A
#
# COMPACT_ATOMS: atom_id res chain seq x y z
N PRO A 1 7.00 11.79 19.04
CA PRO A 1 7.57 11.78 17.70
C PRO A 1 8.92 11.09 17.75
N THR A 2 9.02 9.95 17.11
CA THR A 2 10.28 9.21 16.99
C THR A 2 11.07 9.85 15.86
N ILE A 3 12.15 10.55 16.18
CA ILE A 3 13.11 11.05 15.20
C ILE A 3 13.96 9.85 14.79
N MET A 4 13.61 9.19 13.69
CA MET A 4 14.51 8.20 13.09
C MET A 4 15.66 8.96 12.41
N ARG A 5 16.90 8.56 12.70
CA ARG A 5 18.06 8.97 11.89
C ARG A 5 17.90 8.32 10.53
N TYR A 6 17.74 9.12 9.49
CA TYR A 6 17.68 8.68 8.10
C TYR A 6 18.94 9.17 7.37
N ASP A 7 19.32 8.45 6.31
CA ASP A 7 20.36 8.92 5.40
C ASP A 7 19.82 10.11 4.62
N GLU A 8 20.32 11.31 4.93
CA GLU A 8 19.94 12.56 4.27
C GLU A 8 20.19 12.52 2.75
N ASN A 9 21.07 11.62 2.28
CA ASN A 9 21.38 11.47 0.85
C ASN A 9 20.53 10.42 0.13
N ALA A 10 19.58 9.79 0.81
CA ALA A 10 18.70 8.79 0.22
C ALA A 10 17.36 9.39 -0.23
N TYR A 11 16.77 8.84 -1.28
CA TYR A 11 15.35 8.97 -1.58
C TYR A 11 14.55 8.13 -0.60
N GLN A 12 13.31 8.54 -0.33
CA GLN A 12 12.35 7.73 0.39
C GLN A 12 11.03 7.69 -0.37
N LEU A 13 10.62 6.50 -0.79
CA LEU A 13 9.35 6.27 -1.47
C LEU A 13 8.38 5.58 -0.53
N PHE A 14 7.22 6.20 -0.31
CA PHE A 14 6.11 5.63 0.42
C PHE A 14 5.03 5.13 -0.54
N TYR A 15 4.32 4.11 -0.14
CA TYR A 15 3.08 3.64 -0.75
C TYR A 15 2.00 3.50 0.31
N ILE A 16 0.91 4.22 0.14
CA ILE A 16 -0.25 4.14 1.02
C ILE A 16 -1.16 3.03 0.49
N ALA A 17 -1.07 1.85 1.10
CA ALA A 17 -1.81 0.66 0.67
C ALA A 17 -3.26 0.65 1.16
N ALA A 18 -3.53 1.27 2.33
CA ALA A 18 -4.87 1.43 2.88
C ALA A 18 -4.92 2.64 3.82
N GLY A 19 -6.13 3.14 4.09
CA GLY A 19 -6.35 4.30 4.96
C GLY A 19 -5.80 5.59 4.38
N LYS A 20 -5.31 6.45 5.25
CA LYS A 20 -4.66 7.71 4.87
C LYS A 20 -3.50 8.01 5.83
N ALA A 21 -2.57 8.84 5.37
CA ALA A 21 -1.41 9.29 6.12
C ALA A 21 -1.18 10.78 5.87
N HIS A 22 -0.55 11.46 6.82
CA HIS A 22 -0.37 12.90 6.81
C HIS A 22 1.11 13.21 6.56
N PHE A 23 1.36 14.03 5.56
CA PHE A 23 2.69 14.45 5.13
C PHE A 23 2.75 15.96 5.08
N TRP A 24 3.91 16.54 5.37
CA TRP A 24 4.14 17.98 5.26
C TRP A 24 5.19 18.27 4.20
N PHE A 25 4.85 19.20 3.30
CA PHE A 25 5.75 19.76 2.30
C PHE A 25 5.58 21.28 2.34
N ASP A 26 6.69 22.00 2.42
CA ASP A 26 6.68 23.46 2.50
C ASP A 26 5.73 24.01 3.60
N ASP A 27 5.77 23.37 4.79
CA ASP A 27 4.90 23.64 5.95
C ASP A 27 3.39 23.38 5.74
N ALA A 28 2.97 22.95 4.57
CA ALA A 28 1.58 22.59 4.29
C ALA A 28 1.32 21.10 4.56
N GLU A 29 0.21 20.83 5.25
CA GLU A 29 -0.26 19.45 5.49
C GLU A 29 -0.96 18.90 4.26
N HIS A 30 -0.58 17.68 3.88
CA HIS A 30 -1.18 16.91 2.80
C HIS A 30 -1.70 15.58 3.34
N VAL A 31 -3.00 15.37 3.29
CA VAL A 31 -3.64 14.10 3.63
C VAL A 31 -3.61 13.20 2.41
N VAL A 32 -2.79 12.16 2.47
CA VAL A 32 -2.56 11.23 1.35
C VAL A 32 -3.29 9.92 1.60
N THR A 33 -4.17 9.56 0.66
CA THR A 33 -5.05 8.38 0.75
C THR A 33 -4.48 7.17 0.04
N ALA A 34 -5.11 6.00 0.26
CA ALA A 34 -4.74 4.74 -0.40
C ALA A 34 -4.59 4.87 -1.93
N GLY A 35 -3.63 4.16 -2.49
CA GLY A 35 -3.30 4.19 -3.91
C GLY A 35 -2.35 5.31 -4.32
N HIS A 36 -1.95 6.17 -3.40
CA HIS A 36 -0.93 7.19 -3.66
C HIS A 36 0.46 6.71 -3.21
N MET A 37 1.44 7.27 -3.86
CA MET A 37 2.83 7.22 -3.44
C MET A 37 3.33 8.63 -3.09
N VAL A 38 4.27 8.68 -2.15
CA VAL A 38 4.94 9.92 -1.73
C VAL A 38 6.44 9.72 -1.90
N LEU A 39 7.09 10.66 -2.57
CA LEU A 39 8.54 10.63 -2.80
C LEU A 39 9.20 11.83 -2.10
N TYR A 40 10.07 11.54 -1.13
CA TYR A 40 11.04 12.51 -0.62
C TYR A 40 12.37 12.33 -1.36
N ARG A 41 12.97 13.45 -1.70
CA ARG A 41 14.28 13.51 -2.36
C ARG A 41 15.41 13.62 -1.31
N PRO A 42 16.64 13.38 -1.68
CA PRO A 42 17.78 13.66 -0.83
C PRO A 42 17.74 15.08 -0.27
N GLN A 43 18.14 15.24 1.00
CA GLN A 43 18.24 16.50 1.75
C GLN A 43 16.89 17.20 2.03
N GLU A 44 15.74 16.61 1.66
CA GLU A 44 14.44 17.15 2.06
C GLU A 44 14.11 16.77 3.50
N GLU A 45 13.51 17.70 4.23
CA GLU A 45 12.96 17.42 5.56
C GLU A 45 11.78 16.44 5.42
N ARG A 46 11.83 15.36 6.20
CA ARG A 46 10.83 14.31 6.16
C ARG A 46 9.91 14.42 7.35
N ARG A 47 8.74 14.97 7.13
CA ARG A 47 7.74 15.17 8.17
C ARG A 47 6.45 14.44 7.79
N TYR A 48 6.08 13.42 8.57
CA TYR A 48 4.84 12.65 8.38
C TYR A 48 4.35 12.07 9.70
N ILE A 49 3.02 11.86 9.78
CA ILE A 49 2.35 11.29 10.95
C ILE A 49 1.30 10.30 10.49
N TYR A 50 1.14 9.23 11.25
CA TYR A 50 0.10 8.23 11.11
C TYR A 50 -0.83 8.31 12.31
N TYR A 51 -2.10 8.65 12.08
CA TYR A 51 -3.12 8.60 13.12
C TYR A 51 -3.81 7.25 13.08
N LEU A 52 -3.97 6.62 14.25
CA LEU A 52 -4.61 5.31 14.36
C LEU A 52 -6.06 5.31 13.83
N GLU A 53 -6.77 6.41 13.97
CA GLU A 53 -8.13 6.59 13.45
C GLU A 53 -8.21 6.61 11.93
N ASP A 54 -7.14 6.96 11.24
CA ASP A 54 -7.03 6.97 9.78
C ASP A 54 -6.68 5.60 9.20
N HIS A 55 -6.36 4.66 10.06
CA HIS A 55 -6.07 3.27 9.73
C HIS A 55 -5.05 3.09 8.59
N PRO A 56 -3.92 3.74 8.64
CA PRO A 56 -2.93 3.66 7.59
C PRO A 56 -2.31 2.25 7.50
N GLU A 57 -2.20 1.74 6.29
CA GLU A 57 -1.25 0.70 5.94
C GLU A 57 -0.26 1.32 4.97
N VAL A 58 0.95 1.59 5.43
CA VAL A 58 1.97 2.32 4.68
C VAL A 58 3.21 1.45 4.56
N PHE A 59 3.71 1.31 3.34
CA PHE A 59 5.01 0.73 3.03
C PHE A 59 5.95 1.83 2.59
N TRP A 60 7.21 1.70 2.91
CA TRP A 60 8.23 2.63 2.47
C TRP A 60 9.57 1.94 2.23
N VAL A 61 10.41 2.56 1.40
CA VAL A 61 11.74 2.10 1.08
C VAL A 61 12.68 3.30 0.98
N TYR A 62 13.87 3.17 1.56
CA TYR A 62 15.00 4.05 1.30
C TYR A 62 15.86 3.48 0.18
N PHE A 63 16.30 4.34 -0.72
CA PHE A 63 17.25 3.96 -1.77
C PHE A 63 18.14 5.15 -2.14
N SER A 64 19.37 4.86 -2.50
CA SER A 64 20.38 5.85 -2.88
C SER A 64 21.24 5.28 -4.01
N GLY A 65 22.07 6.12 -4.60
CA GLY A 65 23.00 5.77 -5.66
C GLY A 65 23.04 6.84 -6.74
N SER A 66 24.17 6.90 -7.49
CA SER A 66 24.37 7.89 -8.56
C SER A 66 23.32 7.79 -9.67
N GLU A 67 22.77 6.62 -9.92
CA GLU A 67 21.77 6.37 -10.96
C GLU A 67 20.32 6.50 -10.49
N ALA A 68 20.07 6.74 -9.18
CA ALA A 68 18.71 6.72 -8.62
C ALA A 68 17.78 7.72 -9.32
N ALA A 69 18.23 8.96 -9.55
CA ALA A 69 17.45 9.96 -10.27
C ALA A 69 17.15 9.55 -11.71
N ALA A 70 18.14 9.01 -12.42
CA ALA A 70 17.98 8.56 -13.81
C ALA A 70 16.98 7.39 -13.90
N VAL A 71 17.03 6.45 -12.96
CA VAL A 71 16.08 5.33 -12.88
C VAL A 71 14.65 5.84 -12.65
N LEU A 72 14.46 6.78 -11.71
CA LEU A 72 13.14 7.38 -11.47
C LEU A 72 12.61 8.08 -12.73
N GLN A 73 13.45 8.87 -13.41
CA GLN A 73 13.08 9.56 -14.64
C GLN A 73 12.75 8.58 -15.77
N ALA A 74 13.55 7.52 -15.95
CA ALA A 74 13.32 6.50 -16.97
C ALA A 74 11.95 5.80 -16.78
N HIS A 75 11.47 5.71 -15.55
CA HIS A 75 10.15 5.17 -15.22
C HIS A 75 9.07 6.25 -15.06
N GLU A 76 9.33 7.48 -15.49
CA GLU A 76 8.39 8.61 -15.42
C GLU A 76 7.82 8.84 -14.01
N ILE A 77 8.60 8.54 -12.96
CA ILE A 77 8.23 8.88 -11.60
C ILE A 77 8.38 10.40 -11.43
N PRO A 78 7.34 11.11 -10.94
CA PRO A 78 7.40 12.56 -10.79
C PRO A 78 8.52 12.97 -9.83
N LEU A 79 9.39 13.88 -10.29
CA LEU A 79 10.41 14.51 -9.47
C LEU A 79 10.10 15.99 -9.17
N ASP A 80 9.06 16.53 -9.79
CA ASP A 80 8.59 17.92 -9.67
C ASP A 80 7.53 18.11 -8.57
N GLY A 81 7.08 17.01 -7.97
CA GLY A 81 6.13 16.99 -6.86
C GLY A 81 6.40 15.82 -5.92
N HIS A 82 5.75 15.83 -4.75
CA HIS A 82 5.95 14.79 -3.75
C HIS A 82 4.91 13.67 -3.86
N VAL A 83 3.66 14.00 -4.18
CA VAL A 83 2.53 13.08 -4.13
C VAL A 83 2.04 12.74 -5.53
N PHE A 84 1.90 11.46 -5.82
CA PHE A 84 1.28 11.00 -7.06
C PHE A 84 0.47 9.73 -6.84
N TYR A 85 -0.58 9.58 -7.60
CA TYR A 85 -1.39 8.38 -7.55
C TYR A 85 -0.80 7.28 -8.44
N SER A 86 -0.59 6.10 -7.87
CA SER A 86 -0.03 4.92 -8.54
C SER A 86 -1.06 3.80 -8.75
N GLY A 87 -2.24 3.91 -8.14
CA GLY A 87 -3.26 2.87 -8.14
C GLY A 87 -3.17 1.95 -6.91
N ILE A 88 -4.26 1.21 -6.69
CA ILE A 88 -4.32 0.18 -5.65
C ILE A 88 -4.05 -1.16 -6.31
N MET A 89 -2.80 -1.62 -6.24
CA MET A 89 -2.36 -2.87 -6.85
C MET A 89 -1.82 -3.83 -5.80
N PRO A 90 -2.35 -5.07 -5.71
CA PRO A 90 -1.83 -6.09 -4.81
C PRO A 90 -0.34 -6.38 -5.03
N GLU A 91 0.13 -6.23 -6.26
CA GLU A 91 1.52 -6.43 -6.67
C GLU A 91 2.49 -5.52 -5.91
N TYR A 92 2.12 -4.26 -5.65
CA TYR A 92 2.97 -3.34 -4.87
C TYR A 92 3.17 -3.85 -3.45
N LYS A 93 2.08 -4.19 -2.78
CA LYS A 93 2.11 -4.73 -1.42
C LYS A 93 2.93 -6.02 -1.34
N ASN A 94 2.74 -6.93 -2.30
CA ASN A 94 3.49 -8.18 -2.37
C ASN A 94 4.98 -7.93 -2.61
N THR A 95 5.33 -6.97 -3.46
CA THR A 95 6.73 -6.60 -3.73
C THR A 95 7.39 -6.01 -2.49
N PHE A 96 6.71 -5.09 -1.78
CA PHE A 96 7.22 -4.55 -0.51
C PHE A 96 7.46 -5.66 0.52
N ARG A 97 6.49 -6.57 0.70
CA ARG A 97 6.65 -7.69 1.63
C ARG A 97 7.83 -8.59 1.28
N ARG A 98 8.05 -8.86 0.00
CA ARG A 98 9.21 -9.64 -0.44
C ARG A 98 10.52 -8.89 -0.19
N MET A 99 10.59 -7.59 -0.47
CA MET A 99 11.77 -6.78 -0.15
C MET A 99 12.08 -6.81 1.35
N ILE A 100 11.06 -6.65 2.22
CA ILE A 100 11.21 -6.74 3.67
C ILE A 100 11.74 -8.13 4.07
N GLN A 101 11.18 -9.20 3.54
CA GLN A 101 11.62 -10.57 3.83
C GLN A 101 13.08 -10.80 3.41
N GLU A 102 13.50 -10.34 2.23
CA GLU A 102 14.89 -10.47 1.77
C GLU A 102 15.87 -9.68 2.65
N LEU A 103 15.48 -8.48 3.06
CA LEU A 103 16.30 -7.66 3.97
C LEU A 103 16.41 -8.27 5.36
N GLN A 104 15.39 -8.99 5.85
CA GLN A 104 15.42 -9.69 7.13
C GLN A 104 16.27 -10.97 7.07
N LEU A 105 16.19 -11.71 5.97
CA LEU A 105 16.90 -12.99 5.81
C LEU A 105 18.36 -12.83 5.41
N CYS A 106 18.74 -11.70 4.79
CA CYS A 106 20.09 -11.38 4.32
C CYS A 106 20.75 -12.53 3.56
N GLN A 107 20.00 -13.21 2.67
CA GLN A 107 20.52 -14.32 1.88
C GLN A 107 21.59 -13.85 0.86
N TYR A 108 22.31 -14.78 0.25
CA TYR A 108 23.28 -14.43 -0.78
C TYR A 108 22.65 -13.54 -1.86
N ALA A 109 23.33 -12.44 -2.21
CA ALA A 109 22.89 -11.45 -3.19
C ALA A 109 21.55 -10.74 -2.87
N TYR A 110 21.12 -10.69 -1.59
CA TYR A 110 19.87 -10.06 -1.18
C TYR A 110 19.75 -8.59 -1.63
N ARG A 111 20.87 -7.86 -1.69
CA ARG A 111 20.88 -6.45 -2.14
C ARG A 111 20.48 -6.33 -3.61
N ASP A 112 21.09 -7.16 -4.47
CA ASP A 112 20.80 -7.17 -5.91
C ASP A 112 19.35 -7.64 -6.16
N TYR A 113 18.91 -8.66 -5.43
CA TYR A 113 17.55 -9.17 -5.53
C TYR A 113 16.52 -8.11 -5.09
N THR A 114 16.76 -7.43 -3.97
CA THR A 114 15.89 -6.35 -3.49
C THR A 114 15.87 -5.17 -4.46
N ALA A 115 17.02 -4.79 -5.03
CA ALA A 115 17.09 -3.75 -6.07
C ALA A 115 16.30 -4.14 -7.32
N GLY A 116 16.38 -5.40 -7.76
CA GLY A 116 15.59 -5.94 -8.87
C GLY A 116 14.07 -5.90 -8.60
N LEU A 117 13.64 -6.27 -7.40
CA LEU A 117 12.24 -6.15 -6.97
C LEU A 117 11.77 -4.70 -6.99
N PHE A 118 12.58 -3.78 -6.52
CA PHE A 118 12.27 -2.35 -6.53
C PHE A 118 12.13 -1.81 -7.96
N GLN A 119 13.08 -2.13 -8.85
CA GLN A 119 12.99 -1.75 -10.27
C GLN A 119 11.73 -2.31 -10.93
N MET A 120 11.40 -3.57 -10.69
CA MET A 120 10.16 -4.16 -11.20
C MET A 120 8.92 -3.41 -10.70
N MET A 121 8.89 -2.98 -9.43
CA MET A 121 7.82 -2.16 -8.89
C MET A 121 7.72 -0.81 -9.62
N LEU A 122 8.82 -0.13 -9.91
CA LEU A 122 8.83 1.11 -10.68
C LEU A 122 8.26 0.93 -12.09
N VAL A 123 8.56 -0.20 -12.76
CA VAL A 123 7.96 -0.55 -14.06
C VAL A 123 6.43 -0.68 -13.93
N LEU A 124 5.93 -1.35 -12.89
CA LEU A 124 4.49 -1.49 -12.66
C LEU A 124 3.82 -0.12 -12.42
N VAL A 125 4.46 0.75 -11.63
CA VAL A 125 4.00 2.12 -11.39
C VAL A 125 3.92 2.90 -12.71
N SER A 126 4.97 2.84 -13.53
CA SER A 126 5.03 3.50 -14.83
C SER A 126 3.89 3.03 -15.75
N ARG A 127 3.70 1.71 -15.88
CA ARG A 127 2.61 1.12 -16.68
C ARG A 127 1.24 1.63 -16.23
N GLN A 128 0.95 1.56 -14.93
CA GLN A 128 -0.32 2.01 -14.37
C GLN A 128 -0.56 3.49 -14.63
N ARG A 129 0.48 4.33 -14.55
CA ARG A 129 0.37 5.76 -14.85
C ARG A 129 0.10 6.04 -16.33
N GLN A 130 0.73 5.30 -17.24
CA GLN A 130 0.48 5.41 -18.67
C GLN A 130 -0.94 4.99 -19.04
N GLU A 131 -1.42 3.86 -18.50
CA GLU A 131 -2.80 3.42 -18.72
C GLU A 131 -3.83 4.47 -18.28
N ARG A 132 -3.58 5.15 -17.15
CA ARG A 132 -4.46 6.21 -16.65
C ARG A 132 -4.51 7.45 -17.54
N ARG A 133 -3.39 7.83 -18.15
CA ARG A 133 -3.34 9.00 -19.05
C ARG A 133 -4.27 8.87 -20.25
N SER A 134 -4.62 7.67 -20.65
CA SER A 134 -5.54 7.41 -21.78
C SER A 134 -7.02 7.62 -21.41
N ILE A 135 -7.36 7.79 -20.12
CA ILE A 135 -8.74 8.03 -19.66
C ILE A 135 -9.05 9.53 -19.78
N ASN A 136 -10.13 9.89 -20.47
CA ASN A 136 -10.56 11.28 -20.58
C ASN A 136 -10.99 11.87 -19.23
N GLY A 137 -10.95 13.21 -19.09
CA GLY A 137 -11.20 13.91 -17.84
C GLY A 137 -12.61 13.67 -17.25
N THR A 138 -13.63 13.56 -18.07
CA THR A 138 -15.01 13.30 -17.63
C THR A 138 -15.14 11.90 -17.02
N THR A 139 -14.64 10.88 -17.74
CA THR A 139 -14.63 9.50 -17.24
C THR A 139 -13.81 9.38 -15.96
N ARG A 140 -12.68 10.09 -15.89
CA ARG A 140 -11.84 10.13 -14.69
C ARG A 140 -12.61 10.62 -13.48
N GLY A 141 -13.29 11.77 -13.57
CA GLY A 141 -14.10 12.31 -12.47
C GLY A 141 -15.21 11.35 -12.03
N GLN A 142 -15.86 10.67 -12.99
CA GLN A 142 -16.88 9.66 -12.71
C GLN A 142 -16.30 8.45 -11.95
N ILE A 143 -15.11 7.99 -12.32
CA ILE A 143 -14.44 6.87 -11.62
C ILE A 143 -13.97 7.28 -10.22
N GLU A 144 -13.47 8.50 -10.05
CA GLU A 144 -13.09 9.03 -8.73
C GLU A 144 -14.31 9.11 -7.80
N ALA A 145 -15.44 9.62 -8.29
CA ALA A 145 -16.69 9.64 -7.56
C ALA A 145 -17.20 8.22 -7.20
N ALA A 146 -17.08 7.27 -8.13
CA ALA A 146 -17.41 5.88 -7.88
C ALA A 146 -16.54 5.25 -6.79
N ALA A 147 -15.24 5.49 -6.80
CA ALA A 147 -14.33 4.99 -5.77
C ALA A 147 -14.65 5.58 -4.39
N ALA A 148 -14.96 6.88 -4.32
CA ALA A 148 -15.41 7.52 -3.09
C ALA A 148 -16.73 6.91 -2.58
N TYR A 149 -17.72 6.76 -3.46
CA TYR A 149 -18.99 6.12 -3.12
C TYR A 149 -18.81 4.69 -2.60
N PHE A 150 -17.98 3.88 -3.25
CA PHE A 150 -17.71 2.52 -2.78
C PHE A 150 -16.99 2.49 -1.44
N ASN A 151 -16.10 3.43 -1.20
CA ASN A 151 -15.41 3.55 0.08
C ASN A 151 -16.36 3.93 1.23
N GLU A 152 -17.37 4.73 0.98
CA GLU A 152 -18.36 5.11 1.98
C GLU A 152 -19.43 4.02 2.20
N ASN A 153 -19.74 3.24 1.17
CA ASN A 153 -20.87 2.31 1.16
C ASN A 153 -20.49 0.83 1.07
N TYR A 154 -19.20 0.46 1.30
CA TYR A 154 -18.70 -0.91 1.10
C TYR A 154 -19.44 -1.97 1.93
N THR A 155 -20.06 -1.61 3.05
CA THR A 155 -20.84 -2.52 3.90
C THR A 155 -22.17 -2.92 3.27
N ALA A 156 -22.73 -2.04 2.42
CA ALA A 156 -23.97 -2.30 1.73
C ALA A 156 -23.81 -3.25 0.54
N ARG A 157 -24.91 -3.78 0.05
CA ARG A 157 -24.95 -4.53 -1.21
C ARG A 157 -24.90 -3.55 -2.38
N ILE A 158 -23.71 -3.38 -2.96
CA ILE A 158 -23.50 -2.52 -4.13
C ILE A 158 -23.70 -3.35 -5.40
N ASN A 159 -24.64 -2.92 -6.24
CA ASN A 159 -24.82 -3.45 -7.60
C ASN A 159 -24.00 -2.58 -8.57
N VAL A 160 -22.94 -3.17 -9.11
CA VAL A 160 -22.00 -2.49 -10.03
C VAL A 160 -22.68 -2.16 -11.37
N ASP A 161 -23.64 -3.00 -11.81
CA ASP A 161 -24.36 -2.79 -13.06
C ASP A 161 -25.28 -1.57 -12.97
N GLU A 162 -26.09 -1.49 -11.91
CA GLU A 162 -26.96 -0.35 -11.63
C GLU A 162 -26.15 0.94 -11.45
N TYR A 163 -25.00 0.85 -10.79
CA TYR A 163 -24.12 2.01 -10.61
C TYR A 163 -23.57 2.51 -11.96
N ALA A 164 -23.12 1.61 -12.83
CA ALA A 164 -22.65 1.96 -14.16
C ALA A 164 -23.77 2.62 -15.00
N GLU A 165 -25.00 2.08 -14.92
CA GLU A 165 -26.18 2.60 -15.58
C GLU A 165 -26.50 4.04 -15.13
N SER A 166 -26.38 4.32 -13.82
CA SER A 166 -26.57 5.67 -13.25
C SER A 166 -25.58 6.70 -13.82
N LEU A 167 -24.41 6.25 -14.26
CA LEU A 167 -23.40 7.08 -14.94
C LEU A 167 -23.57 7.13 -16.46
N HIS A 168 -24.62 6.52 -17.01
CA HIS A 168 -24.84 6.36 -18.44
C HIS A 168 -23.69 5.60 -19.14
N MET A 169 -23.10 4.64 -18.44
CA MET A 169 -22.03 3.78 -18.94
C MET A 169 -22.51 2.34 -19.09
N SER A 170 -22.00 1.62 -20.10
CA SER A 170 -22.13 0.17 -20.08
C SER A 170 -21.26 -0.42 -18.97
N THR A 171 -21.74 -1.48 -18.30
CA THR A 171 -21.01 -2.17 -17.22
C THR A 171 -19.60 -2.55 -17.66
N ALA A 172 -19.43 -3.09 -18.87
CA ALA A 172 -18.14 -3.49 -19.39
C ALA A 172 -17.15 -2.31 -19.51
N TRP A 173 -17.65 -1.15 -19.99
CA TRP A 173 -16.84 0.07 -20.06
C TRP A 173 -16.49 0.60 -18.68
N PHE A 174 -17.46 0.66 -17.78
CA PHE A 174 -17.24 1.10 -16.40
C PHE A 174 -16.19 0.23 -15.68
N ILE A 175 -16.33 -1.11 -15.71
CA ILE A 175 -15.39 -2.03 -15.09
C ILE A 175 -13.98 -1.84 -15.67
N ARG A 176 -13.85 -1.68 -16.99
CA ARG A 176 -12.55 -1.46 -17.65
C ARG A 176 -11.94 -0.14 -17.21
N SER A 177 -12.69 0.95 -17.27
CA SER A 177 -12.21 2.29 -16.91
C SER A 177 -11.87 2.37 -15.42
N PHE A 178 -12.69 1.77 -14.56
CA PHE A 178 -12.42 1.70 -13.12
C PHE A 178 -11.13 0.92 -12.86
N LYS A 179 -10.96 -0.26 -13.44
CA LYS A 179 -9.74 -1.05 -13.30
C LYS A 179 -8.51 -0.31 -13.82
N GLN A 180 -8.63 0.35 -14.95
CA GLN A 180 -7.56 1.13 -15.56
C GLN A 180 -7.17 2.33 -14.68
N TYR A 181 -8.14 2.96 -14.02
CA TYR A 181 -7.88 4.12 -13.17
C TYR A 181 -7.44 3.73 -11.76
N VAL A 182 -8.16 2.82 -11.11
CA VAL A 182 -7.96 2.44 -9.69
C VAL A 182 -6.91 1.34 -9.55
N GLY A 183 -6.72 0.50 -10.57
CA GLY A 183 -5.86 -0.68 -10.55
C GLY A 183 -6.60 -1.98 -10.24
N LEU A 184 -7.79 -1.91 -9.65
CA LEU A 184 -8.66 -3.04 -9.31
C LEU A 184 -10.01 -2.92 -10.02
N SER A 185 -10.67 -4.05 -10.31
CA SER A 185 -12.09 -4.00 -10.71
C SER A 185 -12.95 -3.51 -9.54
N PRO A 186 -14.15 -2.91 -9.79
CA PRO A 186 -15.05 -2.45 -8.74
C PRO A 186 -15.32 -3.49 -7.65
N ALA A 187 -15.63 -4.73 -8.05
CA ALA A 187 -15.90 -5.82 -7.11
C ALA A 187 -14.68 -6.16 -6.23
N ARG A 188 -13.48 -6.18 -6.81
CA ARG A 188 -12.22 -6.41 -6.07
C ARG A 188 -11.89 -5.24 -5.15
N TYR A 189 -12.18 -4.02 -5.57
CA TYR A 189 -12.00 -2.82 -4.77
C TYR A 189 -12.91 -2.85 -3.53
N ILE A 190 -14.21 -3.11 -3.70
CA ILE A 190 -15.16 -3.25 -2.60
C ILE A 190 -14.74 -4.40 -1.66
N GLN A 191 -14.33 -5.53 -2.23
CA GLN A 191 -13.80 -6.66 -1.43
C GLN A 191 -12.58 -6.25 -0.60
N SER A 192 -11.63 -5.52 -1.16
CA SER A 192 -10.44 -5.08 -0.44
C SER A 192 -10.78 -4.15 0.72
N LEU A 193 -11.74 -3.22 0.53
CA LEU A 193 -12.23 -2.35 1.60
C LEU A 193 -12.83 -3.16 2.76
N ARG A 194 -13.65 -4.17 2.45
CA ARG A 194 -14.25 -5.06 3.46
C ARG A 194 -13.19 -5.81 4.25
N ILE A 195 -12.18 -6.35 3.59
CA ILE A 195 -11.10 -7.12 4.24
C ILE A 195 -10.24 -6.23 5.13
N VAL A 196 -9.85 -5.04 4.66
CA VAL A 196 -9.07 -4.08 5.48
C VAL A 196 -9.86 -3.68 6.73
N ASN A 197 -11.16 -3.40 6.60
CA ASN A 197 -11.99 -3.07 7.76
C ASN A 197 -12.22 -4.28 8.69
N ALA A 198 -12.32 -5.49 8.14
CA ALA A 198 -12.38 -6.71 8.96
C ALA A 198 -11.10 -6.93 9.78
N GLN A 199 -9.92 -6.71 9.20
CA GLN A 199 -8.65 -6.79 9.93
C GLN A 199 -8.67 -5.87 11.15
N ARG A 200 -9.08 -4.61 10.98
CA ARG A 200 -9.22 -3.63 12.07
C ARG A 200 -10.15 -4.07 13.19
N LEU A 201 -11.32 -4.60 12.83
CA LEU A 201 -12.28 -5.09 13.81
C LEU A 201 -11.72 -6.29 14.57
N LEU A 202 -11.01 -7.20 13.89
CA LEU A 202 -10.36 -8.36 14.50
C LEU A 202 -9.25 -7.98 15.48
N GLU A 203 -8.51 -6.92 15.19
CA GLU A 203 -7.44 -6.37 16.04
C GLU A 203 -7.98 -5.67 17.28
N ARG A 204 -8.97 -4.80 17.09
CA ARG A 204 -9.38 -3.81 18.10
C ARG A 204 -10.61 -4.16 18.89
N THR A 205 -11.37 -5.18 18.49
CA THR A 205 -12.63 -5.52 19.13
C THR A 205 -12.67 -6.97 19.59
N LYS A 206 -13.68 -7.27 20.44
CA LYS A 206 -13.99 -8.63 20.86
C LYS A 206 -15.13 -9.25 20.07
N TYR A 207 -15.61 -8.62 19.00
CA TYR A 207 -16.66 -9.17 18.14
C TYR A 207 -16.33 -10.58 17.68
N SER A 208 -17.32 -11.45 17.62
CA SER A 208 -17.17 -12.78 17.03
C SER A 208 -16.83 -12.66 15.53
N ILE A 209 -16.34 -13.73 14.93
CA ILE A 209 -16.05 -13.75 13.49
C ILE A 209 -17.33 -13.53 12.68
N GLY A 210 -18.48 -14.03 13.19
CA GLY A 210 -19.78 -13.79 12.59
C GLY A 210 -20.18 -12.32 12.59
N GLU A 211 -20.08 -11.66 13.75
CA GLU A 211 -20.38 -10.23 13.87
C GLU A 211 -19.46 -9.39 12.98
N VAL A 212 -18.15 -9.68 12.95
CA VAL A 212 -17.21 -9.01 12.04
C VAL A 212 -17.63 -9.18 10.59
N SER A 213 -18.01 -10.41 10.19
CA SER A 213 -18.50 -10.69 8.84
C SER A 213 -19.69 -9.82 8.46
N GLU A 214 -20.68 -9.74 9.34
CA GLU A 214 -21.89 -8.94 9.13
C GLU A 214 -21.58 -7.43 9.06
N ILE A 215 -20.80 -6.91 10.02
CA ILE A 215 -20.42 -5.49 10.07
C ILE A 215 -19.72 -5.05 8.78
N VAL A 216 -18.88 -5.89 8.19
CA VAL A 216 -18.16 -5.53 6.94
C VAL A 216 -18.94 -5.89 5.67
N GLY A 217 -20.21 -6.33 5.79
CA GLY A 217 -21.13 -6.51 4.66
C GLY A 217 -21.07 -7.88 4.00
N TYR A 218 -20.76 -8.95 4.75
CA TYR A 218 -20.90 -10.34 4.28
C TYR A 218 -22.05 -11.04 5.02
N ASP A 219 -23.03 -11.50 4.27
CA ASP A 219 -24.18 -12.27 4.83
C ASP A 219 -23.78 -13.69 5.27
N ASN A 220 -22.67 -14.24 4.76
CA ASN A 220 -22.21 -15.58 5.04
C ASN A 220 -20.81 -15.59 5.66
N PRO A 221 -20.69 -15.89 6.97
CA PRO A 221 -19.41 -15.91 7.68
C PRO A 221 -18.40 -16.95 7.16
N LEU A 222 -18.87 -18.07 6.57
CA LEU A 222 -17.99 -19.08 6.00
C LEU A 222 -17.38 -18.58 4.69
N TYR A 223 -18.17 -17.90 3.86
CA TYR A 223 -17.68 -17.25 2.65
C TYR A 223 -16.69 -16.13 3.01
N PHE A 224 -17.03 -15.27 3.96
CA PHE A 224 -16.13 -14.26 4.50
C PHE A 224 -14.79 -14.87 4.93
N SER A 225 -14.80 -15.93 5.73
CA SER A 225 -13.57 -16.55 6.23
C SER A 225 -12.67 -17.09 5.11
N ARG A 226 -13.25 -17.62 4.03
CA ARG A 226 -12.51 -18.07 2.83
C ARG A 226 -11.88 -16.91 2.09
N VAL A 227 -12.65 -15.84 1.88
CA VAL A 227 -12.16 -14.62 1.21
C VAL A 227 -11.06 -13.98 2.03
N PHE A 228 -11.27 -13.81 3.34
CA PHE A 228 -10.29 -13.24 4.25
C PHE A 228 -8.98 -14.02 4.23
N LYS A 229 -9.03 -15.35 4.34
CA LYS A 229 -7.84 -16.21 4.25
C LYS A 229 -7.12 -16.09 2.92
N LYS A 230 -7.86 -16.00 1.82
CA LYS A 230 -7.29 -15.82 0.48
C LYS A 230 -6.52 -14.50 0.35
N GLU A 231 -7.06 -13.42 0.93
CA GLU A 231 -6.47 -12.07 0.81
C GLU A 231 -5.33 -11.83 1.82
N THR A 232 -5.40 -12.43 3.03
CA THR A 232 -4.46 -12.18 4.12
C THR A 232 -3.47 -13.32 4.39
N GLY A 233 -3.74 -14.51 3.84
CA GLY A 233 -2.97 -15.73 4.12
C GLY A 233 -3.41 -16.46 5.38
N LEU A 234 -4.13 -15.84 6.32
CA LEU A 234 -4.57 -16.39 7.60
C LEU A 234 -6.10 -16.41 7.69
N SER A 235 -6.66 -17.41 8.39
CA SER A 235 -8.08 -17.32 8.75
C SER A 235 -8.32 -16.16 9.72
N PRO A 236 -9.56 -15.60 9.80
CA PRO A 236 -9.86 -14.51 10.73
C PRO A 236 -9.49 -14.81 12.18
N ALA A 237 -9.68 -16.06 12.63
CA ALA A 237 -9.33 -16.49 13.98
C ALA A 237 -7.80 -16.55 14.18
N GLN A 238 -7.06 -17.08 13.20
CA GLN A 238 -5.60 -17.11 13.22
C GLN A 238 -5.02 -15.69 13.18
N TYR A 239 -5.57 -14.83 12.34
CA TYR A 239 -5.17 -13.43 12.24
C TYR A 239 -5.32 -12.72 13.59
N ARG A 240 -6.49 -12.80 14.22
CA ARG A 240 -6.75 -12.24 15.57
C ARG A 240 -5.77 -12.76 16.61
N LYS A 241 -5.45 -14.06 16.58
CA LYS A 241 -4.52 -14.66 17.53
C LYS A 241 -3.09 -14.16 17.33
N ALA A 242 -2.66 -14.01 16.09
CA ALA A 242 -1.33 -13.53 15.73
C ALA A 242 -1.12 -12.06 16.18
N GLU A 243 -2.10 -11.19 15.92
CA GLU A 243 -2.03 -9.78 16.32
C GLU A 243 -2.00 -9.60 17.84
N ARG A 244 -2.82 -10.36 18.58
CA ARG A 244 -2.81 -10.34 20.05
C ARG A 244 -1.54 -10.91 20.68
N ALA A 245 -0.83 -11.80 19.99
CA ALA A 245 0.46 -12.33 20.44
C ALA A 245 1.62 -11.38 20.12
N GLY A 246 1.46 -10.48 19.14
CA GLY A 246 2.43 -9.47 18.73
C GLY A 246 2.36 -8.15 19.51
N GLU A 247 1.42 -7.99 20.44
CA GLU A 247 1.25 -6.77 21.28
C GLU A 247 2.34 -6.57 22.37
N GLN A 248 3.47 -7.28 22.34
CA GLN A 248 4.65 -6.80 23.03
C GLN A 248 5.46 -5.94 22.06
N PRO A 249 5.61 -4.62 22.32
CA PRO A 249 6.54 -3.80 21.57
C PRO A 249 7.95 -4.27 21.92
N SER A 250 8.51 -5.16 21.15
CA SER A 250 9.95 -5.23 21.03
C SER A 250 10.35 -4.00 20.24
N ASP A 251 10.83 -3.01 20.97
CA ASP A 251 11.64 -1.93 20.42
C ASP A 251 12.76 -2.58 19.60
N PRO A 252 12.81 -2.41 18.29
CA PRO A 252 13.96 -2.89 17.55
C PRO A 252 15.09 -1.92 17.89
N GLN A 253 15.90 -2.30 18.87
CA GLN A 253 17.25 -1.77 18.96
C GLN A 253 17.91 -2.11 17.62
N GLU A 254 18.29 -1.06 16.89
CA GLU A 254 19.13 -1.13 15.72
C GLU A 254 20.45 -1.84 16.06
N GLU A 255 20.48 -3.14 15.93
CA GLU A 255 21.69 -3.84 15.56
C GLU A 255 21.69 -3.98 14.05
N ASP A 256 22.70 -3.40 13.42
CA ASP A 256 23.09 -3.63 12.03
C ASP A 256 23.16 -5.14 11.75
N ALA A 257 22.03 -5.75 11.40
CA ALA A 257 21.91 -7.20 11.26
C ALA A 257 22.75 -7.81 10.11
N CYS A 258 23.48 -6.97 9.40
CA CYS A 258 24.36 -7.40 8.28
C CYS A 258 25.70 -6.66 8.24
N THR A 259 26.38 -6.50 9.38
CA THR A 259 27.83 -6.16 9.32
C THR A 259 28.60 -7.43 8.98
N PRO A 260 29.34 -7.49 7.86
CA PRO A 260 30.23 -8.61 7.62
C PRO A 260 31.35 -8.58 8.65
N ASN A 261 31.51 -9.69 9.36
CA ASN A 261 32.67 -9.98 10.19
C ASN A 261 33.91 -9.96 9.28
N ILE A 262 34.61 -8.82 9.21
CA ILE A 262 35.86 -8.69 8.50
C ILE A 262 36.92 -9.38 9.37
N ASP A 263 37.35 -10.54 8.92
CA ASP A 263 38.44 -11.36 9.41
C ASP A 263 39.60 -10.52 9.98
N LYS A 264 39.77 -10.61 11.28
CA LYS A 264 41.05 -10.36 11.94
C LYS A 264 41.91 -11.62 11.74
N ASN A 265 42.52 -11.78 10.60
CA ASN A 265 43.67 -12.68 10.45
C ASN A 265 44.64 -12.12 9.40
N ARG A 266 45.49 -11.18 9.86
CA ARG A 266 46.81 -10.93 9.32
C ARG A 266 47.70 -10.53 10.47
N ASN A 267 48.36 -11.52 11.05
CA ASN A 267 49.75 -11.43 11.53
C ASN A 267 50.18 -12.79 12.05
N SER A 268 50.93 -13.48 11.27
CA SER A 268 52.15 -14.20 11.60
C SER A 268 52.85 -14.57 10.32
#